data_ec1b61ff504138c4b7d87b27a892af33
#
_entry.id   ec1b61ff504138c4b7d87b27a892af33
#
_cell.length_a   1.000
_cell.length_b   1.000
_cell.length_c   1.000
_cell.angle_alpha   90.00
_cell.angle_beta   90.00
_cell.angle_gamma   90.00
#
_symmetry.space_group_name_H-M   'P 1'
#
loop_
_entity.id
_entity.type
_entity.pdbx_description
1 polymer ?
#
loop_
_entity_poly.entity_id
_entity_poly.type
_entity_poly.pdbx_seq_one_letter_code
_entity_poly.pdbx_strand_id
1 'polypeptide(L)'
;FNSYLITLSNLNSKTIIALKKEGVTGMSVLMPEMKLSKQLANNNVPDYIWVGNKWELYIEGLPSIDWNRLQNFFKNLEIDLLGPQFEGVRILISPEKVMDLAKHPMITYIQQKEAPAIPENKIGIKNHRSNALRVPYAGGRNYDGDGIVVGHGDDGDIQPHIDFSGRVLANKSGPSNGAHGDHVAGTIMGAGNLDPDGEGQAPGSKLVYYDYPDNLNDIDTDYGLYGIRVTASSYSNGCNAGYTSFTRRVDLDAIQHPSLTHVFSAGNNGNSNCNYGAGSGWGNITGGHKQGKNVIATANVTGSDIIAGSSSRGPAHDGRIKPDIAALGTNVFSCLAPNDYRSITGTSMACPGIAGVLAQLYDAYRQNNNGVDPEGGLMRALLTNNADDLGNPGPDFKYGYGRVNGLRAAKAIEMNWFIKDTIAQNETDTIDIPV
;
A
#
# COMPACT_ATOMS: atom_id res chain seq x y z
N PHE A 1 -26.51 8.46 -18.62
CA PHE A 1 -27.85 8.99 -18.33
C PHE A 1 -27.68 10.40 -17.77
N ASN A 2 -28.36 11.41 -18.37
CA ASN A 2 -28.39 12.76 -17.86
C ASN A 2 -29.58 12.87 -16.90
N SER A 3 -29.32 12.81 -15.60
CA SER A 3 -30.31 12.99 -14.56
C SER A 3 -29.97 14.21 -13.72
N TYR A 4 -30.97 14.99 -13.38
CA TYR A 4 -30.79 16.21 -12.56
C TYR A 4 -31.74 16.14 -11.36
N LEU A 5 -31.24 16.53 -10.20
CA LEU A 5 -32.06 16.74 -9.02
C LEU A 5 -32.45 18.22 -8.97
N ILE A 6 -33.76 18.47 -8.96
CA ILE A 6 -34.31 19.82 -8.91
C ILE A 6 -35.33 19.95 -7.78
N THR A 7 -35.38 21.12 -7.16
CA THR A 7 -36.45 21.47 -6.20
C THR A 7 -37.46 22.36 -6.89
N LEU A 8 -38.72 21.96 -6.82
CA LEU A 8 -39.84 22.74 -7.37
C LEU A 8 -40.70 23.24 -6.21
N SER A 9 -40.99 24.53 -6.20
CA SER A 9 -41.92 25.12 -5.23
C SER A 9 -43.38 24.74 -5.50
N ASN A 10 -43.71 24.41 -6.76
CA ASN A 10 -45.03 23.94 -7.16
C ASN A 10 -44.92 23.11 -8.43
N LEU A 11 -45.39 21.87 -8.36
CA LEU A 11 -45.49 20.96 -9.50
C LEU A 11 -46.92 21.02 -10.06
N ASN A 12 -47.13 21.78 -11.12
CA ASN A 12 -48.43 21.88 -11.81
C ASN A 12 -48.28 21.54 -13.30
N SER A 13 -49.41 21.43 -14.00
CA SER A 13 -49.44 21.06 -15.42
C SER A 13 -48.59 21.98 -16.30
N LYS A 14 -48.51 23.29 -16.00
CA LYS A 14 -47.69 24.24 -16.75
C LYS A 14 -46.20 23.95 -16.56
N THR A 15 -45.77 23.69 -15.33
CA THR A 15 -44.38 23.33 -15.02
C THR A 15 -43.98 22.02 -15.72
N ILE A 16 -44.85 21.03 -15.71
CA ILE A 16 -44.57 19.76 -16.40
C ILE A 16 -44.44 19.93 -17.90
N ILE A 17 -45.32 20.75 -18.53
CA ILE A 17 -45.25 21.04 -19.97
C ILE A 17 -43.97 21.81 -20.31
N ALA A 18 -43.55 22.78 -19.48
CA ALA A 18 -42.31 23.49 -19.68
C ALA A 18 -41.11 22.56 -19.63
N LEU A 19 -40.98 21.70 -18.63
CA LEU A 19 -39.89 20.73 -18.48
C LEU A 19 -39.84 19.74 -19.65
N LYS A 20 -40.99 19.26 -20.15
CA LYS A 20 -41.03 18.41 -21.34
C LYS A 20 -40.54 19.10 -22.59
N LYS A 21 -40.81 20.42 -22.76
CA LYS A 21 -40.30 21.23 -23.89
C LYS A 21 -38.77 21.35 -23.85
N GLU A 22 -38.19 21.34 -22.66
CA GLU A 22 -36.73 21.36 -22.44
C GLU A 22 -36.09 19.97 -22.53
N GLY A 23 -36.84 18.95 -22.99
CA GLY A 23 -36.30 17.59 -23.23
C GLY A 23 -36.37 16.65 -22.04
N VAL A 24 -37.08 16.99 -20.97
CA VAL A 24 -37.24 16.10 -19.82
C VAL A 24 -38.18 14.94 -20.22
N THR A 25 -37.65 13.74 -20.25
CA THR A 25 -38.37 12.52 -20.68
C THR A 25 -39.07 11.78 -19.54
N GLY A 26 -38.64 11.99 -18.30
CA GLY A 26 -39.23 11.37 -17.11
C GLY A 26 -38.98 12.24 -15.87
N MET A 27 -39.86 12.16 -14.91
CA MET A 27 -39.75 12.80 -13.60
C MET A 27 -40.18 11.83 -12.51
N SER A 28 -39.47 11.82 -11.43
CA SER A 28 -39.78 11.06 -10.22
C SER A 28 -39.56 11.92 -8.98
N VAL A 29 -40.37 11.70 -7.96
CA VAL A 29 -40.15 12.33 -6.66
C VAL A 29 -39.06 11.55 -5.92
N LEU A 30 -38.10 12.26 -5.35
CA LEU A 30 -37.12 11.63 -4.47
C LEU A 30 -37.79 11.32 -3.12
N MET A 31 -38.17 10.07 -2.95
CA MET A 31 -38.84 9.61 -1.73
C MET A 31 -37.83 9.60 -0.56
N PRO A 32 -38.29 9.78 0.69
CA PRO A 32 -37.37 9.78 1.87
C PRO A 32 -36.49 8.55 1.95
N GLU A 33 -37.04 7.38 1.65
CA GLU A 33 -36.31 6.09 1.70
C GLU A 33 -35.15 6.02 0.66
N MET A 34 -35.31 6.71 -0.47
CA MET A 34 -34.29 6.77 -1.53
C MET A 34 -33.10 7.64 -1.15
N LYS A 35 -33.23 8.46 -0.13
CA LYS A 35 -32.16 9.32 0.38
C LYS A 35 -31.25 8.63 1.37
N LEU A 36 -31.61 7.45 1.84
CA LEU A 36 -30.83 6.68 2.82
C LEU A 36 -29.81 5.80 2.11
N SER A 37 -28.61 5.70 2.68
CA SER A 37 -27.66 4.66 2.29
C SER A 37 -28.27 3.27 2.46
N LYS A 38 -27.83 2.31 1.68
CA LYS A 38 -28.35 0.93 1.72
C LYS A 38 -28.31 0.32 3.13
N GLN A 39 -27.33 0.65 3.92
CA GLN A 39 -27.19 0.15 5.29
C GLN A 39 -28.26 0.73 6.22
N LEU A 40 -28.47 2.06 6.15
CA LEU A 40 -29.55 2.72 6.92
C LEU A 40 -30.94 2.24 6.47
N ALA A 41 -31.17 2.14 5.16
CA ALA A 41 -32.45 1.68 4.61
C ALA A 41 -32.81 0.24 5.04
N ASN A 42 -31.81 -0.63 5.20
CA ASN A 42 -31.98 -2.02 5.64
C ASN A 42 -31.90 -2.20 7.15
N ASN A 43 -31.80 -1.12 7.92
CA ASN A 43 -31.59 -1.13 9.37
C ASN A 43 -30.37 -2.00 9.81
N ASN A 44 -29.35 -2.08 8.96
CA ASN A 44 -28.11 -2.79 9.21
C ASN A 44 -27.02 -1.77 9.58
N VAL A 45 -27.12 -1.22 10.79
CA VAL A 45 -26.24 -0.16 11.28
C VAL A 45 -25.11 -0.73 12.14
N PRO A 46 -23.86 -0.35 11.85
CA PRO A 46 -22.72 -0.81 12.64
C PRO A 46 -22.64 -0.11 13.99
N ASP A 47 -22.05 -0.80 14.98
CA ASP A 47 -21.92 -0.29 16.34
C ASP A 47 -21.14 1.02 16.46
N TYR A 48 -20.17 1.26 15.59
CA TYR A 48 -19.30 2.44 15.64
C TYR A 48 -20.00 3.77 15.34
N ILE A 49 -21.24 3.75 14.82
CA ILE A 49 -22.01 5.00 14.59
C ILE A 49 -22.74 5.48 15.84
N TRP A 50 -22.83 4.66 16.88
CA TRP A 50 -23.51 5.03 18.11
C TRP A 50 -22.67 5.98 18.96
N VAL A 51 -23.26 7.10 19.37
CA VAL A 51 -22.73 8.06 20.33
C VAL A 51 -23.81 8.26 21.39
N GLY A 52 -23.67 7.53 22.48
CA GLY A 52 -24.74 7.41 23.48
C GLY A 52 -25.97 6.73 22.88
N ASN A 53 -27.10 7.43 22.82
CA ASN A 53 -28.36 6.97 22.25
C ASN A 53 -28.65 7.54 20.86
N LYS A 54 -27.70 8.22 20.23
CA LYS A 54 -27.80 8.83 18.91
C LYS A 54 -26.89 8.15 17.91
N TRP A 55 -27.23 8.25 16.61
CA TRP A 55 -26.39 7.87 15.49
C TRP A 55 -25.59 9.07 14.98
N GLU A 56 -24.32 8.87 14.72
CA GLU A 56 -23.50 9.82 13.98
C GLU A 56 -23.64 9.54 12.49
N LEU A 57 -24.24 10.49 11.80
CA LEU A 57 -24.54 10.41 10.37
C LEU A 57 -23.87 11.57 9.64
N TYR A 58 -23.61 11.35 8.35
CA TYR A 58 -23.26 12.38 7.38
C TYR A 58 -24.47 12.65 6.47
N ILE A 59 -24.78 13.92 6.27
CA ILE A 59 -25.91 14.33 5.44
C ILE A 59 -25.44 15.29 4.35
N GLU A 60 -25.96 15.09 3.15
CA GLU A 60 -25.79 15.98 2.01
C GLU A 60 -27.10 16.71 1.71
N GLY A 61 -26.96 17.89 1.15
CA GLY A 61 -28.07 18.72 0.70
C GLY A 61 -27.88 19.16 -0.74
N LEU A 62 -28.86 19.91 -1.24
CA LEU A 62 -28.72 20.57 -2.53
C LEU A 62 -27.51 21.51 -2.54
N PRO A 63 -26.81 21.72 -3.68
CA PRO A 63 -25.59 22.53 -3.74
C PRO A 63 -25.71 23.97 -3.23
N SER A 64 -26.96 24.51 -3.19
CA SER A 64 -27.28 25.84 -2.68
C SER A 64 -27.76 25.84 -1.23
N ILE A 65 -27.60 24.74 -0.50
CA ILE A 65 -28.12 24.65 0.88
C ILE A 65 -27.32 25.56 1.80
N ASP A 66 -28.06 26.35 2.58
CA ASP A 66 -27.52 27.08 3.72
C ASP A 66 -27.91 26.34 5.01
N TRP A 67 -26.95 25.60 5.55
CA TRP A 67 -27.17 24.79 6.75
C TRP A 67 -27.64 25.61 7.96
N ASN A 68 -27.27 26.91 8.01
CA ASN A 68 -27.72 27.78 9.08
C ASN A 68 -29.24 28.04 9.03
N ARG A 69 -29.83 28.02 7.85
CA ARG A 69 -31.30 28.18 7.72
C ARG A 69 -32.07 26.95 8.22
N LEU A 70 -31.42 25.83 8.35
CA LEU A 70 -32.03 24.60 8.87
C LEU A 70 -31.92 24.46 10.40
N GLN A 71 -31.33 25.42 11.12
CA GLN A 71 -31.13 25.32 12.56
C GLN A 71 -32.41 25.06 13.35
N ASN A 72 -33.51 25.74 13.02
CA ASN A 72 -34.79 25.52 13.70
C ASN A 72 -35.37 24.12 13.40
N PHE A 73 -35.19 23.63 12.18
CA PHE A 73 -35.60 22.28 11.79
C PHE A 73 -34.78 21.24 12.53
N PHE A 74 -33.47 21.42 12.58
CA PHE A 74 -32.58 20.54 13.34
C PHE A 74 -32.87 20.56 14.83
N LYS A 75 -33.13 21.73 15.40
CA LYS A 75 -33.53 21.86 16.81
C LYS A 75 -34.81 21.08 17.12
N ASN A 76 -35.81 21.14 16.23
CA ASN A 76 -37.06 20.42 16.39
C ASN A 76 -36.90 18.89 16.34
N LEU A 77 -35.90 18.41 15.64
CA LEU A 77 -35.53 16.99 15.58
C LEU A 77 -34.45 16.60 16.61
N GLU A 78 -34.04 17.56 17.48
CA GLU A 78 -32.97 17.35 18.46
C GLU A 78 -31.67 16.85 17.84
N ILE A 79 -31.34 17.39 16.64
CA ILE A 79 -30.13 17.11 15.91
C ILE A 79 -29.00 17.97 16.44
N ASP A 80 -27.87 17.36 16.79
CA ASP A 80 -26.64 18.06 17.12
C ASP A 80 -25.75 18.16 15.87
N LEU A 81 -25.39 19.35 15.47
CA LEU A 81 -24.43 19.59 14.39
C LEU A 81 -23.00 19.42 14.91
N LEU A 82 -22.25 18.50 14.31
CA LEU A 82 -20.84 18.23 14.67
C LEU A 82 -19.86 19.06 13.84
N GLY A 83 -20.28 19.53 12.66
CA GLY A 83 -19.49 20.38 11.79
C GLY A 83 -19.52 19.96 10.32
N PRO A 84 -18.93 20.80 9.45
CA PRO A 84 -18.88 20.50 8.01
C PRO A 84 -17.92 19.34 7.72
N GLN A 85 -18.26 18.57 6.71
CA GLN A 85 -17.40 17.53 6.12
C GLN A 85 -17.72 17.43 4.62
N PHE A 86 -16.72 17.59 3.75
CA PHE A 86 -16.91 17.64 2.30
C PHE A 86 -17.99 18.67 1.89
N GLU A 87 -18.98 18.24 1.09
CA GLU A 87 -20.11 19.07 0.64
C GLU A 87 -21.32 19.04 1.59
N GLY A 88 -21.21 18.34 2.71
CA GLY A 88 -22.28 18.14 3.68
C GLY A 88 -21.86 18.45 5.12
N VAL A 89 -22.62 17.90 6.05
CA VAL A 89 -22.36 18.07 7.49
C VAL A 89 -22.53 16.75 8.26
N ARG A 90 -21.77 16.62 9.35
CA ARG A 90 -21.95 15.52 10.31
C ARG A 90 -22.94 15.95 11.38
N ILE A 91 -23.77 15.00 11.78
CA ILE A 91 -24.82 15.21 12.78
C ILE A 91 -24.90 14.05 13.77
N LEU A 92 -25.45 14.32 14.96
CA LEU A 92 -25.99 13.29 15.83
C LEU A 92 -27.52 13.39 15.85
N ILE A 93 -28.19 12.27 15.63
CA ILE A 93 -29.64 12.16 15.55
C ILE A 93 -30.14 10.86 16.17
N SER A 94 -31.27 10.88 16.86
CA SER A 94 -31.92 9.67 17.35
C SER A 94 -32.43 8.81 16.17
N PRO A 95 -32.27 7.48 16.21
CA PRO A 95 -32.62 6.59 15.11
C PRO A 95 -34.03 6.78 14.58
N GLU A 96 -34.99 6.95 15.47
CA GLU A 96 -36.41 7.13 15.14
C GLU A 96 -36.74 8.41 14.37
N LYS A 97 -35.83 9.42 14.41
CA LYS A 97 -35.99 10.71 13.73
C LYS A 97 -35.32 10.80 12.35
N VAL A 98 -34.57 9.76 11.96
CA VAL A 98 -33.86 9.73 10.67
C VAL A 98 -34.80 9.86 9.47
N MET A 99 -35.95 9.19 9.52
CA MET A 99 -36.96 9.29 8.47
C MET A 99 -37.60 10.68 8.41
N ASP A 100 -37.77 11.37 9.53
CA ASP A 100 -38.29 12.74 9.54
C ASP A 100 -37.27 13.72 8.95
N LEU A 101 -35.97 13.51 9.22
CA LEU A 101 -34.91 14.24 8.54
C LEU A 101 -34.94 14.01 7.02
N ALA A 102 -35.12 12.78 6.56
CA ALA A 102 -35.17 12.42 5.15
C ALA A 102 -36.37 13.06 4.40
N LYS A 103 -37.46 13.39 5.10
CA LYS A 103 -38.63 14.10 4.49
C LYS A 103 -38.29 15.53 4.07
N HIS A 104 -37.24 16.16 4.62
CA HIS A 104 -36.89 17.54 4.29
C HIS A 104 -36.44 17.65 2.82
N PRO A 105 -37.01 18.53 2.01
CA PRO A 105 -36.76 18.60 0.57
C PRO A 105 -35.32 19.02 0.21
N MET A 106 -34.65 19.75 1.10
CA MET A 106 -33.28 20.20 0.88
C MET A 106 -32.23 19.12 1.19
N ILE A 107 -32.59 18.07 1.90
CA ILE A 107 -31.70 16.91 2.18
C ILE A 107 -31.78 15.95 1.01
N THR A 108 -30.62 15.58 0.46
CA THR A 108 -30.53 14.74 -0.74
C THR A 108 -29.99 13.36 -0.45
N TYR A 109 -29.13 13.22 0.56
CA TYR A 109 -28.54 11.95 0.95
C TYR A 109 -28.23 11.91 2.44
N ILE A 110 -28.36 10.72 3.03
CA ILE A 110 -28.06 10.44 4.43
C ILE A 110 -27.31 9.12 4.49
N GLN A 111 -26.13 9.12 5.06
CA GLN A 111 -25.35 7.91 5.29
C GLN A 111 -24.81 7.86 6.72
N GLN A 112 -24.50 6.66 7.19
CA GLN A 112 -23.73 6.49 8.41
C GLN A 112 -22.34 7.13 8.24
N LYS A 113 -21.71 7.56 9.34
CA LYS A 113 -20.29 7.93 9.31
C LYS A 113 -19.47 6.75 8.79
N GLU A 114 -18.35 7.05 8.18
CA GLU A 114 -17.41 6.02 7.77
C GLU A 114 -16.88 5.23 8.97
N ALA A 115 -16.54 3.98 8.75
CA ALA A 115 -15.88 3.18 9.75
C ALA A 115 -14.60 3.88 10.22
N PRO A 116 -14.27 3.79 11.52
CA PRO A 116 -12.96 4.26 11.98
C PRO A 116 -11.86 3.66 11.12
N ALA A 117 -10.93 4.48 10.67
CA ALA A 117 -9.74 4.00 9.99
C ALA A 117 -9.02 3.03 10.94
N ILE A 118 -8.84 1.79 10.50
CA ILE A 118 -8.05 0.81 11.25
C ILE A 118 -6.63 0.92 10.69
N PRO A 119 -5.64 1.24 11.53
CA PRO A 119 -4.24 1.25 11.10
C PRO A 119 -3.85 -0.13 10.57
N GLU A 120 -3.37 -0.21 9.31
CA GLU A 120 -3.12 -1.50 8.66
C GLU A 120 -1.64 -1.86 8.55
N ASN A 121 -0.68 -1.00 8.95
CA ASN A 121 0.72 -1.41 9.00
C ASN A 121 0.94 -2.53 10.02
N LYS A 122 0.23 -2.50 11.13
CA LYS A 122 0.15 -3.61 12.08
C LYS A 122 -0.30 -4.94 11.44
N ILE A 123 -1.18 -4.87 10.43
CA ILE A 123 -1.58 -6.04 9.64
C ILE A 123 -0.41 -6.46 8.72
N GLY A 124 0.29 -5.51 8.10
CA GLY A 124 1.48 -5.76 7.27
C GLY A 124 2.58 -6.51 8.03
N ILE A 125 2.96 -6.01 9.19
CA ILE A 125 3.95 -6.63 10.07
C ILE A 125 3.56 -8.07 10.44
N LYS A 126 2.28 -8.31 10.75
CA LYS A 126 1.76 -9.64 11.08
C LYS A 126 1.69 -10.56 9.86
N ASN A 127 1.19 -10.06 8.73
CA ASN A 127 1.05 -10.83 7.50
C ASN A 127 2.41 -11.25 6.93
N HIS A 128 3.41 -10.36 7.00
CA HIS A 128 4.78 -10.66 6.59
C HIS A 128 5.55 -11.50 7.61
N ARG A 129 5.01 -11.71 8.83
CA ARG A 129 5.65 -12.40 9.94
C ARG A 129 6.93 -11.69 10.44
N SER A 130 7.12 -10.42 10.11
CA SER A 130 8.27 -9.61 10.53
C SER A 130 8.23 -9.31 12.02
N ASN A 131 7.05 -9.19 12.63
CA ASN A 131 6.90 -9.04 14.07
C ASN A 131 7.54 -10.17 14.88
N ALA A 132 7.58 -11.39 14.35
CA ALA A 132 8.20 -12.54 15.00
C ALA A 132 9.74 -12.51 14.95
N LEU A 133 10.32 -11.66 14.11
CA LEU A 133 11.76 -11.53 13.92
C LEU A 133 12.39 -10.56 14.93
N ARG A 134 11.73 -9.46 15.23
CA ARG A 134 12.27 -8.35 16.02
C ARG A 134 12.00 -8.41 17.53
N VAL A 135 11.56 -9.53 18.05
CA VAL A 135 11.28 -9.68 19.50
C VAL A 135 12.60 -9.62 20.29
N PRO A 136 12.82 -8.59 21.13
CA PRO A 136 14.10 -8.38 21.81
C PRO A 136 14.20 -9.12 23.17
N TYR A 137 13.15 -9.80 23.60
CA TYR A 137 13.09 -10.48 24.90
C TYR A 137 13.78 -11.84 24.85
N ALA A 138 14.09 -12.39 26.02
CA ALA A 138 14.69 -13.73 26.15
C ALA A 138 13.89 -14.77 25.35
N GLY A 139 14.57 -15.48 24.46
CA GLY A 139 13.97 -16.41 23.51
C GLY A 139 13.41 -15.79 22.22
N GLY A 140 13.44 -14.45 22.10
CA GLY A 140 13.18 -13.74 20.86
C GLY A 140 14.38 -13.76 19.92
N ARG A 141 14.15 -13.37 18.66
CA ARG A 141 15.21 -13.37 17.63
C ARG A 141 16.03 -12.11 17.58
N ASN A 142 15.40 -10.97 17.89
CA ASN A 142 16.05 -9.65 17.86
C ASN A 142 16.64 -9.28 16.49
N TYR A 143 15.98 -9.67 15.39
CA TYR A 143 16.34 -9.25 14.03
C TYR A 143 15.43 -8.08 13.65
N ASP A 144 15.86 -6.86 13.94
CA ASP A 144 15.11 -5.63 13.67
C ASP A 144 15.70 -4.82 12.52
N GLY A 145 16.75 -5.34 11.87
CA GLY A 145 17.48 -4.73 10.77
C GLY A 145 18.65 -3.86 11.24
N ASP A 146 19.10 -3.98 12.51
CA ASP A 146 20.25 -3.22 13.01
C ASP A 146 21.49 -3.47 12.15
N GLY A 147 22.23 -2.39 11.91
CA GLY A 147 23.43 -2.41 11.07
C GLY A 147 23.14 -2.53 9.56
N ILE A 148 21.91 -2.63 9.12
CA ILE A 148 21.53 -2.70 7.70
C ILE A 148 21.11 -1.33 7.18
N VAL A 149 21.63 -0.97 6.00
CA VAL A 149 21.33 0.30 5.32
C VAL A 149 20.51 0.03 4.07
N VAL A 150 19.39 0.75 3.96
CA VAL A 150 18.51 0.73 2.78
C VAL A 150 18.72 2.01 1.97
N GLY A 151 18.99 1.89 0.68
CA GLY A 151 19.02 2.99 -0.29
C GLY A 151 17.63 3.20 -0.88
N HIS A 152 16.91 4.22 -0.42
CA HIS A 152 15.53 4.46 -0.84
C HIS A 152 15.45 5.59 -1.86
N GLY A 153 14.96 5.29 -3.07
CA GLY A 153 14.69 6.27 -4.12
C GLY A 153 13.19 6.48 -4.31
N ASP A 154 12.73 7.72 -4.14
CA ASP A 154 11.33 8.08 -4.25
C ASP A 154 11.13 9.54 -4.71
N ASP A 155 9.93 10.07 -4.58
CA ASP A 155 9.65 11.47 -4.84
C ASP A 155 9.97 12.34 -3.62
N GLY A 156 10.39 13.56 -3.90
CA GLY A 156 10.53 14.58 -2.87
C GLY A 156 11.72 14.39 -1.94
N ASP A 157 11.72 15.20 -0.91
CA ASP A 157 12.70 15.23 0.17
C ASP A 157 12.15 14.45 1.37
N ILE A 158 12.99 13.66 2.05
CA ILE A 158 12.56 13.03 3.30
C ILE A 158 12.42 14.10 4.37
N GLN A 159 11.18 14.29 4.80
CA GLN A 159 10.82 15.34 5.73
C GLN A 159 11.04 14.89 7.20
N PRO A 160 11.21 15.84 8.14
CA PRO A 160 11.41 15.49 9.54
C PRO A 160 10.26 14.69 10.12
N HIS A 161 10.53 13.50 10.60
CA HIS A 161 9.63 12.68 11.40
C HIS A 161 10.42 12.05 12.56
N ILE A 162 9.83 12.05 13.76
CA ILE A 162 10.52 11.53 14.94
C ILE A 162 10.90 10.05 14.79
N ASP A 163 10.14 9.31 14.01
CA ASP A 163 10.41 7.89 13.73
C ASP A 163 11.68 7.67 12.89
N PHE A 164 12.20 8.71 12.26
CA PHE A 164 13.44 8.64 11.49
C PHE A 164 14.65 9.14 12.25
N SER A 165 14.46 9.69 13.45
CA SER A 165 15.50 10.37 14.22
C SER A 165 16.76 9.51 14.38
N GLY A 166 17.92 10.06 13.96
CA GLY A 166 19.23 9.42 14.06
C GLY A 166 19.47 8.25 13.10
N ARG A 167 18.53 7.94 12.17
CA ARG A 167 18.64 6.78 11.29
C ARG A 167 18.67 7.09 9.79
N VAL A 168 18.50 8.33 9.39
CA VAL A 168 18.80 8.80 8.02
C VAL A 168 20.27 9.19 7.97
N LEU A 169 21.09 8.40 7.26
CA LEU A 169 22.55 8.61 7.14
C LEU A 169 22.86 9.75 6.18
N ALA A 170 22.12 9.85 5.10
CA ALA A 170 22.21 10.91 4.13
C ALA A 170 20.85 11.14 3.44
N ASN A 171 20.57 12.41 3.18
CA ASN A 171 19.48 12.83 2.30
C ASN A 171 20.12 13.45 1.06
N LYS A 172 20.04 12.77 -0.08
CA LYS A 172 20.62 13.15 -1.37
C LYS A 172 19.55 13.66 -2.34
N SER A 173 18.30 13.83 -1.89
CA SER A 173 17.21 14.39 -2.70
C SER A 173 17.27 15.91 -2.77
N GLY A 174 16.66 16.46 -3.81
CA GLY A 174 16.40 17.89 -3.92
C GLY A 174 15.20 18.33 -3.04
N PRO A 175 15.07 19.64 -2.77
CA PRO A 175 13.94 20.14 -1.98
C PRO A 175 12.61 19.96 -2.75
N SER A 176 11.75 19.13 -2.22
CA SER A 176 10.42 18.86 -2.75
C SER A 176 9.46 18.51 -1.61
N ASN A 177 8.17 18.74 -1.80
CA ASN A 177 7.15 18.46 -0.80
C ASN A 177 6.45 17.11 -1.03
N GLY A 178 7.11 16.15 -1.65
CA GLY A 178 6.56 14.80 -1.84
C GLY A 178 6.40 14.09 -0.49
N ALA A 179 5.21 13.58 -0.22
CA ALA A 179 4.91 12.85 1.01
C ALA A 179 4.93 11.33 0.81
N HIS A 180 5.07 10.87 -0.44
CA HIS A 180 5.07 9.44 -0.77
C HIS A 180 6.33 8.77 -0.26
N GLY A 181 7.49 9.40 -0.42
CA GLY A 181 8.76 8.90 0.06
C GLY A 181 8.83 8.75 1.60
N ASP A 182 8.24 9.70 2.36
CA ASP A 182 8.12 9.58 3.82
C ASP A 182 7.34 8.33 4.23
N HIS A 183 6.23 8.06 3.54
CA HIS A 183 5.38 6.90 3.82
C HIS A 183 6.10 5.58 3.51
N VAL A 184 6.82 5.54 2.39
CA VAL A 184 7.63 4.38 2.01
C VAL A 184 8.76 4.16 3.01
N ALA A 185 9.51 5.21 3.39
CA ALA A 185 10.56 5.15 4.41
C ALA A 185 10.02 4.66 5.76
N GLY A 186 8.86 5.18 6.20
CA GLY A 186 8.20 4.74 7.42
C GLY A 186 7.80 3.26 7.40
N THR A 187 7.32 2.77 6.26
CA THR A 187 6.99 1.34 6.09
C THR A 187 8.23 0.44 6.19
N ILE A 188 9.41 0.92 5.76
CA ILE A 188 10.68 0.20 5.94
C ILE A 188 11.10 0.24 7.41
N MET A 189 11.26 1.45 7.98
CA MET A 189 12.02 1.66 9.20
C MET A 189 11.37 2.56 10.26
N GLY A 190 10.10 2.93 10.12
CA GLY A 190 9.40 3.74 11.13
C GLY A 190 9.58 3.16 12.54
N ALA A 191 9.89 3.98 13.53
CA ALA A 191 10.09 3.52 14.90
C ALA A 191 8.80 3.38 15.70
N GLY A 192 7.67 3.91 15.19
CA GLY A 192 6.38 3.89 15.89
C GLY A 192 6.36 4.70 17.17
N ASN A 193 7.17 5.78 17.24
CA ASN A 193 7.34 6.57 18.47
C ASN A 193 6.09 7.31 18.92
N LEU A 194 5.31 7.84 18.00
CA LEU A 194 4.06 8.54 18.30
C LEU A 194 2.86 7.62 18.22
N ASP A 195 2.89 6.68 17.29
CA ASP A 195 1.87 5.66 17.11
C ASP A 195 2.52 4.31 16.80
N PRO A 196 2.48 3.34 17.74
CA PRO A 196 3.07 2.02 17.53
C PRO A 196 2.49 1.26 16.34
N ASP A 197 1.27 1.60 15.89
CA ASP A 197 0.66 1.00 14.71
C ASP A 197 1.33 1.48 13.40
N GLY A 198 2.08 2.59 13.43
CA GLY A 198 2.90 3.12 12.34
C GLY A 198 4.32 2.55 12.26
N GLU A 199 4.70 1.64 13.17
CA GLU A 199 6.03 1.02 13.18
C GLU A 199 6.31 0.24 11.88
N GLY A 200 7.51 0.43 11.32
CA GLY A 200 7.96 -0.23 10.08
C GLY A 200 8.35 -1.69 10.27
N GLN A 201 8.73 -2.34 9.18
CA GLN A 201 9.13 -3.75 9.21
C GLN A 201 10.46 -3.95 9.95
N ALA A 202 11.43 -3.05 9.73
CA ALA A 202 12.80 -3.12 10.26
C ALA A 202 13.18 -1.82 11.00
N PRO A 203 12.63 -1.59 12.20
CA PRO A 203 12.81 -0.34 12.94
C PRO A 203 14.25 -0.06 13.38
N GLY A 204 15.16 -1.05 13.38
CA GLY A 204 16.58 -0.88 13.65
C GLY A 204 17.40 -0.45 12.43
N SER A 205 16.87 -0.57 11.20
CA SER A 205 17.60 -0.26 9.98
C SER A 205 17.87 1.24 9.80
N LYS A 206 18.81 1.56 8.90
CA LYS A 206 19.17 2.93 8.52
C LYS A 206 18.84 3.18 7.05
N LEU A 207 18.76 4.46 6.67
CA LEU A 207 18.35 4.89 5.35
C LEU A 207 19.37 5.86 4.73
N VAL A 208 19.60 5.71 3.42
CA VAL A 208 20.07 6.77 2.55
C VAL A 208 18.95 7.09 1.57
N TYR A 209 18.54 8.35 1.51
CA TYR A 209 17.40 8.79 0.70
C TYR A 209 17.86 9.52 -0.56
N TYR A 210 17.16 9.29 -1.66
CA TYR A 210 17.46 9.83 -2.99
C TYR A 210 16.20 10.26 -3.72
N ASP A 211 16.31 11.22 -4.62
CA ASP A 211 15.35 11.31 -5.73
C ASP A 211 15.45 10.08 -6.64
N TYR A 212 14.34 9.61 -7.19
CA TYR A 212 14.43 8.53 -8.16
C TYR A 212 14.93 9.04 -9.51
N PRO A 213 15.80 8.33 -10.25
CA PRO A 213 16.31 6.97 -9.96
C PRO A 213 17.72 6.95 -9.32
N ASP A 214 18.12 7.99 -8.59
CA ASP A 214 19.51 8.17 -8.17
C ASP A 214 19.98 7.12 -7.16
N ASN A 215 19.05 6.49 -6.43
CA ASN A 215 19.36 5.32 -5.61
C ASN A 215 19.90 4.12 -6.43
N LEU A 216 19.71 4.13 -7.74
CA LEU A 216 20.26 3.15 -8.68
C LEU A 216 21.47 3.71 -9.43
N ASN A 217 21.48 5.01 -9.75
CA ASN A 217 22.57 5.66 -10.46
C ASN A 217 23.84 5.75 -9.60
N ASP A 218 23.69 6.06 -8.31
CA ASP A 218 24.80 6.28 -7.38
C ASP A 218 25.26 5.00 -6.67
N ILE A 219 24.63 3.85 -6.94
CA ILE A 219 24.85 2.62 -6.16
C ILE A 219 26.31 2.15 -6.15
N ASP A 220 27.05 2.32 -7.25
CA ASP A 220 28.44 1.91 -7.34
C ASP A 220 29.33 2.60 -6.30
N THR A 221 29.05 3.87 -6.00
CA THR A 221 29.75 4.64 -4.98
C THR A 221 29.19 4.38 -3.58
N ASP A 222 27.86 4.40 -3.46
CA ASP A 222 27.20 4.48 -2.18
C ASP A 222 27.08 3.09 -1.50
N TYR A 223 27.14 2.01 -2.27
CA TYR A 223 27.26 0.65 -1.73
C TYR A 223 28.44 0.50 -0.76
N GLY A 224 29.61 1.01 -1.13
CA GLY A 224 30.79 1.01 -0.29
C GLY A 224 30.80 2.13 0.77
N LEU A 225 30.33 3.33 0.40
CA LEU A 225 30.37 4.50 1.26
C LEU A 225 29.43 4.38 2.47
N TYR A 226 28.20 3.95 2.26
CA TYR A 226 27.18 3.85 3.30
C TYR A 226 26.90 2.42 3.74
N GLY A 227 27.42 1.43 3.03
CA GLY A 227 27.14 0.03 3.33
C GLY A 227 25.72 -0.40 2.91
N ILE A 228 25.17 0.14 1.82
CA ILE A 228 23.84 -0.22 1.33
C ILE A 228 23.78 -1.70 0.95
N ARG A 229 22.75 -2.40 1.42
CA ARG A 229 22.51 -3.83 1.12
C ARG A 229 21.18 -4.09 0.43
N VAL A 230 20.22 -3.19 0.61
CA VAL A 230 18.92 -3.26 -0.03
C VAL A 230 18.63 -1.92 -0.69
N THR A 231 18.08 -1.92 -1.90
CA THR A 231 17.47 -0.70 -2.45
C THR A 231 15.96 -0.88 -2.53
N ALA A 232 15.21 0.18 -2.24
CA ALA A 232 13.76 0.23 -2.37
C ALA A 232 13.37 1.31 -3.37
N SER A 233 12.56 0.95 -4.37
CA SER A 233 12.12 1.86 -5.43
C SER A 233 10.64 1.69 -5.73
N SER A 234 9.85 2.68 -5.31
CA SER A 234 8.38 2.63 -5.37
C SER A 234 7.79 3.53 -6.45
N TYR A 235 8.43 3.65 -7.60
CA TYR A 235 8.00 4.49 -8.72
C TYR A 235 7.77 3.67 -10.01
N SER A 236 7.20 4.29 -11.04
CA SER A 236 6.83 3.64 -12.31
C SER A 236 7.34 4.41 -13.52
N ASN A 237 7.89 3.69 -14.51
CA ASN A 237 8.33 4.21 -15.78
C ASN A 237 7.59 3.53 -16.94
N GLY A 238 6.43 4.07 -17.31
CA GLY A 238 5.62 3.55 -18.41
C GLY A 238 4.94 2.21 -18.11
N CYS A 239 4.42 1.60 -19.15
CA CYS A 239 3.85 0.25 -19.14
C CYS A 239 4.98 -0.80 -19.29
N ASN A 240 4.71 -2.01 -19.70
CA ASN A 240 5.73 -3.05 -19.84
C ASN A 240 6.79 -2.65 -20.89
N ALA A 241 7.98 -2.28 -20.45
CA ALA A 241 9.07 -1.82 -21.32
C ALA A 241 10.01 -2.94 -21.80
N GLY A 242 9.83 -4.16 -21.28
CA GLY A 242 10.72 -5.28 -21.58
C GLY A 242 12.10 -5.17 -20.92
N TYR A 243 13.06 -5.90 -21.42
CA TYR A 243 14.44 -5.90 -20.96
C TYR A 243 15.24 -4.77 -21.62
N THR A 244 15.34 -3.64 -20.93
CA THR A 244 15.99 -2.42 -21.43
C THR A 244 17.46 -2.34 -20.99
N SER A 245 18.19 -1.30 -21.42
CA SER A 245 19.53 -0.99 -20.92
C SER A 245 19.53 -0.74 -19.40
N PHE A 246 18.47 -0.13 -18.88
CA PHE A 246 18.31 0.09 -17.45
C PHE A 246 18.05 -1.22 -16.68
N THR A 247 17.31 -2.16 -17.29
CA THR A 247 17.18 -3.52 -16.75
C THR A 247 18.53 -4.23 -16.67
N ARG A 248 19.33 -4.10 -17.74
CA ARG A 248 20.68 -4.67 -17.78
C ARG A 248 21.58 -4.06 -16.67
N ARG A 249 21.45 -2.76 -16.39
CA ARG A 249 22.21 -2.08 -15.35
C ARG A 249 21.90 -2.71 -13.98
N VAL A 250 20.67 -2.81 -13.56
CA VAL A 250 20.31 -3.37 -12.25
C VAL A 250 20.65 -4.86 -12.12
N ASP A 251 20.67 -5.60 -13.22
CA ASP A 251 21.16 -7.00 -13.21
C ASP A 251 22.71 -7.07 -13.07
N LEU A 252 23.44 -6.09 -13.62
CA LEU A 252 24.89 -5.98 -13.43
C LEU A 252 25.27 -5.58 -12.02
N ASP A 253 24.49 -4.71 -11.37
CA ASP A 253 24.70 -4.31 -9.99
C ASP A 253 24.72 -5.53 -9.05
N ALA A 254 23.85 -6.52 -9.29
CA ALA A 254 23.84 -7.77 -8.54
C ALA A 254 25.11 -8.63 -8.70
N ILE A 255 25.87 -8.42 -9.79
CA ILE A 255 27.15 -9.09 -10.05
C ILE A 255 28.29 -8.29 -9.43
N GLN A 256 28.28 -6.98 -9.61
CA GLN A 256 29.33 -6.07 -9.11
C GLN A 256 29.29 -5.89 -7.60
N HIS A 257 28.08 -5.97 -7.03
CA HIS A 257 27.79 -5.82 -5.61
C HIS A 257 27.06 -7.08 -5.10
N PRO A 258 27.77 -8.19 -4.85
CA PRO A 258 27.14 -9.50 -4.59
C PRO A 258 26.16 -9.53 -3.41
N SER A 259 26.36 -8.64 -2.43
CA SER A 259 25.47 -8.53 -1.25
C SER A 259 24.39 -7.44 -1.42
N LEU A 260 24.06 -7.04 -2.64
CA LEU A 260 23.01 -6.06 -2.92
C LEU A 260 21.72 -6.73 -3.41
N THR A 261 20.60 -6.29 -2.91
CA THR A 261 19.28 -6.74 -3.39
C THR A 261 18.42 -5.52 -3.77
N HIS A 262 17.98 -5.47 -5.03
CA HIS A 262 17.06 -4.44 -5.51
C HIS A 262 15.61 -4.88 -5.33
N VAL A 263 14.78 -4.02 -4.73
CA VAL A 263 13.34 -4.22 -4.54
C VAL A 263 12.56 -3.12 -5.25
N PHE A 264 11.60 -3.52 -6.05
CA PHE A 264 10.74 -2.62 -6.81
C PHE A 264 9.26 -2.89 -6.55
N SER A 265 8.44 -1.85 -6.63
CA SER A 265 6.99 -2.02 -6.77
C SER A 265 6.68 -2.60 -8.17
N ALA A 266 5.76 -3.55 -8.30
CA ALA A 266 5.39 -4.11 -9.62
C ALA A 266 4.70 -3.07 -10.53
N GLY A 267 4.03 -2.08 -9.93
CA GLY A 267 3.25 -1.05 -10.59
C GLY A 267 1.76 -1.15 -10.31
N ASN A 268 1.02 -0.09 -10.64
CA ASN A 268 -0.41 0.03 -10.35
C ASN A 268 -1.27 0.04 -11.62
N ASN A 269 -0.83 -0.68 -12.67
CA ASN A 269 -1.46 -0.76 -13.98
C ASN A 269 -2.23 -2.08 -14.18
N GLY A 270 -2.73 -2.72 -13.11
CA GLY A 270 -3.34 -4.05 -13.15
C GLY A 270 -4.48 -4.23 -14.15
N ASN A 271 -5.15 -3.15 -14.56
CA ASN A 271 -6.21 -3.17 -15.57
C ASN A 271 -5.75 -2.73 -16.98
N SER A 272 -4.48 -2.34 -17.15
CA SER A 272 -3.97 -1.79 -18.40
C SER A 272 -3.61 -2.88 -19.39
N ASN A 273 -3.67 -2.52 -20.70
CA ASN A 273 -3.11 -3.28 -21.79
C ASN A 273 -1.85 -2.55 -22.31
N CYS A 274 -0.69 -3.17 -22.18
CA CYS A 274 0.58 -2.61 -22.66
C CYS A 274 0.88 -2.94 -24.13
N ASN A 275 -0.07 -3.51 -24.86
CA ASN A 275 -0.02 -3.77 -26.32
C ASN A 275 1.11 -4.71 -26.81
N TYR A 276 1.60 -5.61 -25.97
CA TYR A 276 2.57 -6.61 -26.40
C TYR A 276 2.01 -8.05 -26.54
N GLY A 277 0.69 -8.19 -26.49
CA GLY A 277 0.02 -9.46 -26.76
C GLY A 277 -0.50 -10.23 -25.55
N ALA A 278 -0.21 -9.80 -24.31
CA ALA A 278 -0.71 -10.47 -23.11
C ALA A 278 -2.19 -10.16 -22.79
N GLY A 279 -2.77 -9.15 -23.46
CA GLY A 279 -4.14 -8.72 -23.26
C GLY A 279 -4.33 -7.71 -22.11
N SER A 280 -5.56 -7.26 -21.92
CA SER A 280 -5.91 -6.34 -20.86
C SER A 280 -5.80 -7.03 -19.49
N GLY A 281 -5.18 -6.36 -18.53
CA GLY A 281 -5.00 -6.86 -17.17
C GLY A 281 -3.80 -7.79 -16.97
N TRP A 282 -2.98 -8.02 -18.01
CA TRP A 282 -1.80 -8.87 -17.98
C TRP A 282 -0.61 -8.22 -18.64
N GLY A 283 0.61 -8.67 -18.27
CA GLY A 283 1.84 -8.16 -18.85
C GLY A 283 2.04 -6.67 -18.67
N ASN A 284 1.62 -6.12 -17.54
CA ASN A 284 1.60 -4.69 -17.28
C ASN A 284 2.50 -4.25 -16.11
N ILE A 285 3.53 -5.05 -15.81
CA ILE A 285 4.61 -4.64 -14.91
C ILE A 285 5.22 -3.34 -15.45
N THR A 286 5.28 -2.30 -14.61
CA THR A 286 5.69 -0.96 -15.06
C THR A 286 7.21 -0.81 -15.13
N GLY A 287 7.71 -0.22 -16.23
CA GLY A 287 9.13 0.02 -16.45
C GLY A 287 9.96 -1.22 -16.81
N GLY A 288 11.19 -1.01 -17.25
CA GLY A 288 12.11 -2.07 -17.63
C GLY A 288 12.90 -2.65 -16.46
N HIS A 289 13.43 -1.81 -15.58
CA HIS A 289 14.26 -2.21 -14.44
C HIS A 289 13.59 -3.25 -13.53
N LYS A 290 12.28 -3.19 -13.35
CA LYS A 290 11.48 -4.16 -12.59
C LYS A 290 11.38 -5.54 -13.23
N GLN A 291 11.77 -5.65 -14.51
CA GLN A 291 11.81 -6.90 -15.25
C GLN A 291 13.20 -7.56 -15.24
N GLY A 292 14.13 -7.03 -14.45
CA GLY A 292 15.44 -7.62 -14.21
C GLY A 292 15.33 -9.06 -13.71
N LYS A 293 16.35 -9.86 -14.00
CA LYS A 293 16.41 -11.29 -13.61
C LYS A 293 16.79 -11.46 -12.15
N ASN A 294 17.60 -10.53 -11.63
CA ASN A 294 18.18 -10.58 -10.30
C ASN A 294 17.52 -9.60 -9.30
N VAL A 295 16.41 -8.99 -9.69
CA VAL A 295 15.67 -8.03 -8.88
C VAL A 295 14.36 -8.61 -8.37
N ILE A 296 13.79 -8.00 -7.34
CA ILE A 296 12.50 -8.38 -6.76
C ILE A 296 11.46 -7.33 -7.15
N ALA A 297 10.44 -7.73 -7.91
CA ALA A 297 9.25 -6.93 -8.18
C ALA A 297 8.09 -7.39 -7.28
N THR A 298 7.47 -6.46 -6.56
CA THR A 298 6.51 -6.76 -5.50
C THR A 298 5.08 -6.44 -5.90
N ALA A 299 4.19 -7.42 -5.84
CA ALA A 299 2.74 -7.25 -5.99
C ALA A 299 2.09 -6.75 -4.70
N ASN A 300 0.94 -6.07 -4.85
CA ASN A 300 0.12 -5.61 -3.74
C ASN A 300 -1.03 -6.59 -3.45
N VAL A 301 -1.11 -7.08 -2.22
CA VAL A 301 -2.25 -7.82 -1.69
C VAL A 301 -2.94 -7.06 -0.57
N THR A 302 -4.22 -7.38 -0.34
CA THR A 302 -4.99 -6.91 0.81
C THR A 302 -4.61 -7.66 2.09
N GLY A 303 -5.10 -7.22 3.23
CA GLY A 303 -4.94 -7.93 4.52
C GLY A 303 -5.53 -9.35 4.55
N SER A 304 -6.39 -9.69 3.57
CA SER A 304 -6.99 -11.02 3.37
C SER A 304 -6.34 -11.81 2.24
N ASP A 305 -5.12 -11.46 1.83
CA ASP A 305 -4.34 -12.14 0.80
C ASP A 305 -4.95 -12.11 -0.63
N ILE A 306 -5.84 -11.17 -0.89
CA ILE A 306 -6.43 -10.97 -2.22
C ILE A 306 -5.58 -9.98 -3.00
N ILE A 307 -5.24 -10.31 -4.25
CA ILE A 307 -4.53 -9.37 -5.13
C ILE A 307 -5.33 -8.07 -5.31
N ALA A 308 -4.72 -6.93 -5.07
CA ALA A 308 -5.35 -5.65 -5.33
C ALA A 308 -5.62 -5.48 -6.84
N GLY A 309 -6.81 -4.98 -7.19
CA GLY A 309 -7.23 -4.85 -8.58
C GLY A 309 -6.27 -3.99 -9.42
N SER A 310 -5.67 -2.98 -8.80
CA SER A 310 -4.67 -2.10 -9.41
C SER A 310 -3.27 -2.73 -9.52
N SER A 311 -2.95 -3.78 -8.77
CA SER A 311 -1.61 -4.38 -8.80
C SER A 311 -1.26 -4.89 -10.20
N SER A 312 -0.14 -4.44 -10.73
CA SER A 312 0.38 -4.91 -12.02
C SER A 312 0.70 -6.41 -11.98
N ARG A 313 0.50 -7.06 -13.13
CA ARG A 313 0.61 -8.52 -13.29
C ARG A 313 1.55 -8.85 -14.44
N GLY A 314 2.18 -10.01 -14.33
CA GLY A 314 2.99 -10.58 -15.39
C GLY A 314 2.18 -11.11 -16.59
N PRO A 315 2.85 -11.81 -17.46
CA PRO A 315 4.29 -12.10 -17.47
C PRO A 315 5.15 -10.84 -17.70
N ALA A 316 6.45 -10.96 -17.46
CA ALA A 316 7.43 -10.05 -18.05
C ALA A 316 7.35 -10.13 -19.58
N HIS A 317 7.91 -9.12 -20.29
CA HIS A 317 7.82 -9.07 -21.75
C HIS A 317 8.40 -10.32 -22.46
N ASP A 318 9.36 -10.99 -21.85
CA ASP A 318 10.00 -12.22 -22.33
C ASP A 318 9.38 -13.51 -21.76
N GLY A 319 8.22 -13.42 -21.12
CA GLY A 319 7.45 -14.56 -20.59
C GLY A 319 7.84 -15.03 -19.20
N ARG A 320 8.87 -14.46 -18.55
CA ARG A 320 9.25 -14.83 -17.18
C ARG A 320 8.16 -14.46 -16.17
N ILE A 321 8.15 -15.19 -15.06
CA ILE A 321 7.30 -14.87 -13.93
C ILE A 321 7.72 -13.52 -13.34
N LYS A 322 6.78 -12.61 -13.30
CA LYS A 322 6.74 -11.36 -12.54
C LYS A 322 5.30 -11.12 -12.13
N PRO A 323 5.03 -10.48 -11.01
CA PRO A 323 6.00 -10.08 -9.97
C PRO A 323 6.74 -11.29 -9.40
N ASP A 324 7.79 -11.06 -8.59
CA ASP A 324 8.50 -12.16 -7.92
C ASP A 324 7.78 -12.59 -6.64
N ILE A 325 7.20 -11.66 -5.91
CA ILE A 325 6.58 -11.89 -4.60
C ILE A 325 5.44 -10.92 -4.35
N ALA A 326 4.57 -11.24 -3.42
CA ALA A 326 3.50 -10.37 -2.96
C ALA A 326 3.71 -9.93 -1.50
N ALA A 327 3.25 -8.72 -1.19
CA ALA A 327 3.23 -8.19 0.16
C ALA A 327 1.98 -7.32 0.37
N LEU A 328 1.59 -7.08 1.62
CA LEU A 328 0.53 -6.13 1.93
C LEU A 328 0.92 -4.73 1.42
N GLY A 329 0.09 -4.16 0.57
CA GLY A 329 0.23 -2.80 0.07
C GLY A 329 -1.09 -2.04 0.04
N THR A 330 -2.17 -2.64 0.58
CA THR A 330 -3.50 -2.02 0.65
C THR A 330 -3.70 -1.45 2.03
N ASN A 331 -4.03 -0.14 2.11
CA ASN A 331 -4.28 0.62 3.35
C ASN A 331 -3.13 0.52 4.38
N VAL A 332 -1.90 0.57 3.93
CA VAL A 332 -0.73 0.54 4.81
C VAL A 332 -0.64 1.86 5.56
N PHE A 333 -0.67 1.81 6.88
CA PHE A 333 -0.53 2.95 7.77
C PHE A 333 0.95 3.20 8.08
N SER A 334 1.46 4.39 7.78
CA SER A 334 2.88 4.71 7.92
C SER A 334 3.11 6.20 8.07
N CYS A 335 4.36 6.59 8.31
CA CYS A 335 4.77 7.95 8.56
C CYS A 335 4.36 8.93 7.46
N LEU A 336 4.03 10.13 7.87
CA LEU A 336 3.82 11.31 7.03
C LEU A 336 4.38 12.53 7.74
N ALA A 337 5.16 13.34 7.06
CA ALA A 337 5.69 14.56 7.65
C ALA A 337 4.61 15.65 7.83
N PRO A 338 4.78 16.55 8.81
CA PRO A 338 5.68 16.43 9.95
C PRO A 338 5.02 15.66 11.11
N ASN A 339 5.60 14.54 11.54
CA ASN A 339 5.16 13.77 12.71
C ASN A 339 3.68 13.34 12.67
N ASP A 340 3.20 12.92 11.51
CA ASP A 340 1.85 12.42 11.27
C ASP A 340 1.92 11.01 10.65
N TYR A 341 0.78 10.36 10.52
CA TYR A 341 0.64 9.05 9.89
C TYR A 341 -0.59 9.02 8.99
N ARG A 342 -0.51 8.22 7.93
CA ARG A 342 -1.63 8.03 7.00
C ARG A 342 -1.64 6.63 6.41
N SER A 343 -2.83 6.14 6.06
CA SER A 343 -2.98 4.93 5.26
C SER A 343 -2.94 5.25 3.77
N ILE A 344 -2.07 4.55 3.03
CA ILE A 344 -1.96 4.66 1.57
C ILE A 344 -2.03 3.25 0.96
N THR A 345 -2.49 3.17 -0.29
CA THR A 345 -2.64 1.91 -1.03
C THR A 345 -1.87 1.95 -2.34
N GLY A 346 -1.08 0.92 -2.61
CA GLY A 346 -0.35 0.73 -3.85
C GLY A 346 0.72 -0.35 -3.74
N THR A 347 1.24 -0.81 -4.88
CA THR A 347 2.45 -1.63 -4.89
C THR A 347 3.66 -0.87 -4.32
N SER A 348 3.55 0.45 -4.25
CA SER A 348 4.52 1.33 -3.57
C SER A 348 4.60 1.09 -2.06
N MET A 349 3.56 0.58 -1.43
CA MET A 349 3.53 0.22 0.00
C MET A 349 3.91 -1.25 0.22
N ALA A 350 3.68 -2.11 -0.76
CA ALA A 350 4.12 -3.50 -0.75
C ALA A 350 5.65 -3.62 -0.87
N CYS A 351 6.26 -2.83 -1.76
CA CYS A 351 7.71 -2.80 -1.99
C CYS A 351 8.53 -2.53 -0.71
N PRO A 352 8.26 -1.46 0.07
CA PRO A 352 8.98 -1.23 1.33
C PRO A 352 8.73 -2.30 2.37
N GLY A 353 7.58 -2.97 2.34
CA GLY A 353 7.32 -4.15 3.17
C GLY A 353 8.35 -5.26 2.92
N ILE A 354 8.67 -5.55 1.65
CA ILE A 354 9.72 -6.51 1.27
C ILE A 354 11.12 -5.98 1.64
N ALA A 355 11.39 -4.71 1.38
CA ALA A 355 12.71 -4.13 1.69
C ALA A 355 13.03 -4.19 3.19
N GLY A 356 12.04 -3.92 4.05
CA GLY A 356 12.22 -4.04 5.50
C GLY A 356 12.36 -5.49 5.97
N VAL A 357 11.58 -6.44 5.42
CA VAL A 357 11.79 -7.87 5.71
C VAL A 357 13.19 -8.33 5.28
N LEU A 358 13.68 -7.88 4.12
CA LEU A 358 15.05 -8.17 3.70
C LEU A 358 16.07 -7.60 4.69
N ALA A 359 15.90 -6.36 5.16
CA ALA A 359 16.78 -5.79 6.16
C ALA A 359 16.85 -6.67 7.43
N GLN A 360 15.73 -7.21 7.90
CA GLN A 360 15.71 -8.17 8.99
C GLN A 360 16.40 -9.49 8.64
N LEU A 361 16.27 -9.99 7.41
CA LEU A 361 16.93 -11.24 6.98
C LEU A 361 18.45 -11.07 6.81
N TYR A 362 18.91 -9.90 6.36
CA TYR A 362 20.35 -9.56 6.34
C TYR A 362 20.92 -9.51 7.75
N ASP A 363 20.21 -8.87 8.68
CA ASP A 363 20.55 -8.86 10.10
C ASP A 363 20.60 -10.29 10.68
N ALA A 364 19.54 -11.09 10.44
CA ALA A 364 19.52 -12.50 10.83
C ALA A 364 20.71 -13.28 10.29
N TYR A 365 21.04 -13.09 9.01
CA TYR A 365 22.18 -13.79 8.40
C TYR A 365 23.50 -13.39 9.04
N ARG A 366 23.75 -12.09 9.27
CA ARG A 366 24.94 -11.59 9.95
C ARG A 366 25.09 -12.17 11.35
N GLN A 367 24.01 -12.18 12.14
CA GLN A 367 24.05 -12.72 13.50
C GLN A 367 24.35 -14.23 13.53
N ASN A 368 23.93 -14.99 12.53
CA ASN A 368 24.16 -16.44 12.44
C ASN A 368 25.45 -16.81 11.65
N ASN A 369 26.11 -15.84 10.99
CA ASN A 369 27.27 -16.09 10.14
C ASN A 369 28.44 -15.11 10.44
N ASN A 370 28.74 -14.87 11.72
CA ASN A 370 29.88 -14.09 12.20
C ASN A 370 30.02 -12.70 11.59
N GLY A 371 28.94 -12.02 11.32
CA GLY A 371 28.90 -10.66 10.75
C GLY A 371 29.11 -10.58 9.23
N VAL A 372 29.20 -11.72 8.54
CA VAL A 372 29.36 -11.76 7.08
C VAL A 372 28.05 -11.43 6.39
N ASP A 373 28.12 -10.66 5.31
CA ASP A 373 26.95 -10.36 4.48
C ASP A 373 26.56 -11.56 3.60
N PRO A 374 25.26 -11.83 3.45
CA PRO A 374 24.79 -12.81 2.48
C PRO A 374 24.90 -12.27 1.04
N GLU A 375 24.88 -13.17 0.09
CA GLU A 375 24.67 -12.79 -1.30
C GLU A 375 23.20 -12.41 -1.55
N GLY A 376 22.96 -11.38 -2.35
CA GLY A 376 21.61 -10.93 -2.73
C GLY A 376 20.80 -12.03 -3.44
N GLY A 377 21.49 -12.89 -4.22
CA GLY A 377 20.86 -14.07 -4.84
C GLY A 377 20.32 -15.06 -3.81
N LEU A 378 21.06 -15.30 -2.72
CA LEU A 378 20.61 -16.14 -1.60
C LEU A 378 19.41 -15.49 -0.90
N MET A 379 19.46 -14.17 -0.63
CA MET A 379 18.34 -13.47 0.02
C MET A 379 17.05 -13.55 -0.82
N ARG A 380 17.18 -13.37 -2.14
CA ARG A 380 16.05 -13.54 -3.06
C ARG A 380 15.51 -14.98 -3.04
N ALA A 381 16.37 -15.98 -3.08
CA ALA A 381 15.96 -17.40 -3.03
C ALA A 381 15.27 -17.72 -1.70
N LEU A 382 15.82 -17.31 -0.55
CA LEU A 382 15.21 -17.48 0.76
C LEU A 382 13.83 -16.85 0.84
N LEU A 383 13.69 -15.63 0.30
CA LEU A 383 12.43 -14.91 0.32
C LEU A 383 11.35 -15.61 -0.52
N THR A 384 11.68 -16.02 -1.73
CA THR A 384 10.73 -16.64 -2.67
C THR A 384 10.38 -18.08 -2.32
N ASN A 385 11.37 -18.90 -1.93
CA ASN A 385 11.14 -20.30 -1.59
C ASN A 385 10.39 -20.51 -0.27
N ASN A 386 10.39 -19.50 0.60
CA ASN A 386 9.70 -19.55 1.88
C ASN A 386 8.40 -18.73 1.90
N ALA A 387 7.95 -18.21 0.75
CA ALA A 387 6.69 -17.49 0.65
C ALA A 387 5.49 -18.41 0.96
N ASP A 388 4.38 -17.80 1.40
CA ASP A 388 3.09 -18.48 1.51
C ASP A 388 2.44 -18.46 0.13
N ASP A 389 2.31 -19.62 -0.51
CA ASP A 389 1.73 -19.74 -1.84
C ASP A 389 0.30 -19.17 -1.91
N LEU A 390 0.01 -18.38 -2.91
CA LEU A 390 -1.28 -17.74 -3.12
C LEU A 390 -1.72 -17.86 -4.58
N GLY A 391 -3.03 -17.97 -4.78
CA GLY A 391 -3.60 -18.05 -6.12
C GLY A 391 -3.57 -19.47 -6.68
N ASN A 392 -2.93 -19.66 -7.82
CA ASN A 392 -2.74 -21.00 -8.38
C ASN A 392 -1.60 -21.71 -7.65
N PRO A 393 -1.65 -23.05 -7.49
CA PRO A 393 -0.53 -23.79 -6.90
C PRO A 393 0.79 -23.52 -7.63
N GLY A 394 1.82 -23.13 -6.86
CA GLY A 394 3.12 -22.72 -7.40
C GLY A 394 3.14 -21.28 -7.95
N PRO A 395 4.28 -20.83 -8.49
CA PRO A 395 4.45 -19.46 -8.93
C PRO A 395 3.50 -19.06 -10.05
N ASP A 396 2.88 -17.89 -9.94
CA ASP A 396 1.94 -17.35 -10.93
C ASP A 396 2.19 -15.88 -11.28
N PHE A 397 1.48 -15.35 -12.28
CA PHE A 397 1.67 -13.99 -12.77
C PHE A 397 0.96 -12.90 -11.96
N LYS A 398 0.27 -13.23 -10.87
CA LYS A 398 -0.40 -12.28 -9.97
C LYS A 398 0.36 -12.09 -8.67
N TYR A 399 0.74 -13.20 -8.06
CA TYR A 399 1.34 -13.26 -6.73
C TYR A 399 2.84 -13.57 -6.74
N GLY A 400 3.41 -13.91 -7.91
CA GLY A 400 4.77 -14.45 -7.98
C GLY A 400 4.86 -15.79 -7.27
N TYR A 401 5.81 -15.90 -6.35
CA TYR A 401 5.98 -17.08 -5.50
C TYR A 401 5.06 -17.10 -4.26
N GLY A 402 4.17 -16.10 -4.13
CA GLY A 402 3.23 -15.99 -3.03
C GLY A 402 3.51 -14.81 -2.12
N ARG A 403 2.87 -14.77 -0.94
CA ARG A 403 3.07 -13.70 0.05
C ARG A 403 4.32 -13.96 0.88
N VAL A 404 5.10 -12.91 1.11
CA VAL A 404 6.31 -12.97 1.95
C VAL A 404 6.03 -13.56 3.34
N ASN A 405 6.90 -14.47 3.79
CA ASN A 405 6.93 -15.02 5.12
C ASN A 405 8.34 -14.88 5.72
N GLY A 406 8.59 -13.75 6.39
CA GLY A 406 9.90 -13.45 6.98
C GLY A 406 10.33 -14.48 8.03
N LEU A 407 9.40 -14.98 8.84
CA LEU A 407 9.72 -15.98 9.86
C LEU A 407 10.22 -17.29 9.26
N ARG A 408 9.60 -17.78 8.17
CA ARG A 408 10.03 -19.01 7.52
C ARG A 408 11.39 -18.82 6.85
N ALA A 409 11.61 -17.67 6.22
CA ALA A 409 12.91 -17.32 5.63
C ALA A 409 14.03 -17.21 6.69
N ALA A 410 13.74 -16.58 7.84
CA ALA A 410 14.70 -16.49 8.95
C ALA A 410 15.03 -17.87 9.54
N LYS A 411 14.03 -18.75 9.71
CA LYS A 411 14.27 -20.13 10.14
C LYS A 411 15.18 -20.89 9.18
N ALA A 412 15.02 -20.69 7.87
CA ALA A 412 15.93 -21.31 6.89
C ALA A 412 17.37 -20.83 7.06
N ILE A 413 17.59 -19.56 7.44
CA ILE A 413 18.91 -19.03 7.80
C ILE A 413 19.41 -19.68 9.08
N GLU A 414 18.64 -19.67 10.16
CA GLU A 414 19.02 -20.20 11.48
C GLU A 414 19.39 -21.69 11.43
N MET A 415 18.67 -22.44 10.60
CA MET A 415 18.87 -23.89 10.45
C MET A 415 19.81 -24.26 9.31
N ASN A 416 20.37 -23.27 8.61
CA ASN A 416 21.21 -23.46 7.43
C ASN A 416 20.54 -24.36 6.36
N TRP A 417 19.23 -24.15 6.11
CA TRP A 417 18.44 -24.92 5.14
C TRP A 417 18.58 -24.34 3.72
N PHE A 418 19.79 -24.18 3.27
CA PHE A 418 20.12 -23.77 1.91
C PHE A 418 21.49 -24.34 1.51
N ILE A 419 21.70 -24.48 0.23
CA ILE A 419 22.97 -24.89 -0.36
C ILE A 419 23.45 -23.76 -1.25
N LYS A 420 24.74 -23.42 -1.12
CA LYS A 420 25.44 -22.49 -1.98
C LYS A 420 26.52 -23.26 -2.70
N ASP A 421 26.50 -23.20 -4.02
CA ASP A 421 27.54 -23.80 -4.83
C ASP A 421 27.81 -22.97 -6.10
N THR A 422 28.91 -23.26 -6.76
CA THR A 422 29.33 -22.66 -8.03
C THR A 422 29.59 -23.77 -9.04
N ILE A 423 29.00 -23.62 -10.21
CA ILE A 423 29.20 -24.55 -11.32
C ILE A 423 29.84 -23.82 -12.50
N ALA A 424 30.90 -24.39 -13.08
CA ALA A 424 31.50 -23.86 -14.30
C ALA A 424 30.69 -24.25 -15.54
N GLN A 425 30.92 -23.54 -16.64
CA GLN A 425 30.25 -23.84 -17.90
C GLN A 425 30.58 -25.27 -18.34
N ASN A 426 29.55 -26.05 -18.71
CA ASN A 426 29.60 -27.47 -19.10
C ASN A 426 29.93 -28.46 -17.95
N GLU A 427 29.91 -28.05 -16.73
CA GLU A 427 29.94 -28.93 -15.56
C GLU A 427 28.54 -29.34 -15.14
N THR A 428 28.42 -30.45 -14.45
CA THR A 428 27.18 -30.92 -13.80
C THR A 428 27.49 -31.17 -12.34
N ASP A 429 26.70 -30.59 -11.47
CA ASP A 429 26.71 -30.89 -10.06
C ASP A 429 25.44 -31.64 -9.65
N THR A 430 25.55 -32.54 -8.69
CA THR A 430 24.42 -33.32 -8.17
C THR A 430 24.28 -33.07 -6.68
N ILE A 431 23.15 -32.51 -6.28
CA ILE A 431 22.83 -32.21 -4.89
C ILE A 431 21.78 -33.20 -4.40
N ASP A 432 22.14 -34.02 -3.42
CA ASP A 432 21.18 -34.90 -2.73
C ASP A 432 20.40 -34.09 -1.68
N ILE A 433 19.11 -33.91 -1.90
CA ILE A 433 18.22 -33.29 -0.94
C ILE A 433 17.61 -34.41 -0.10
N PRO A 434 17.89 -34.46 1.21
CA PRO A 434 17.24 -35.45 2.08
C PRO A 434 15.74 -35.16 2.15
N VAL A 435 14.92 -36.18 1.93
CA VAL A 435 13.44 -36.12 1.95
C VAL A 435 12.95 -36.30 3.39
#